data_819f13e2f9040556e8276886ae52f450
#
_entry.id   819f13e2f9040556e8276886ae52f450
#
_cell.length_a   1.000
_cell.length_b   1.000
_cell.length_c   1.000
_cell.angle_alpha   90.00
_cell.angle_beta   90.00
_cell.angle_gamma   90.00
#
_symmetry.space_group_name_H-M   'P 1'
#
loop_
_entity.id
_entity.type
_entity.pdbx_description
1 polymer ?
#
loop_
_entity_poly.entity_id
_entity_poly.type
_entity_poly.pdbx_seq_one_letter_code
_entity_poly.pdbx_strand_id
1 'polypeptide(L)'
;MRAISTTTDMVLLQQDLNTVTQWSTKNNMSLHEDKFEFMSHAVNRRNPLLRLSFTADLYQYSTSKGTLTHSDQLRDLGVTVTSDLKWTAHIRDMANKARQKAGWVLSVFFNRSPTIMLTLYKSMVRSLLEYCCPLWNPRSVSDIEELEGVQRTFTTRIAGSQHLNYWEKLKKLSIMSLQRQQERYILLHMWKILHGTVSNDLKIKFVSRPRTGFKAVVPPLRGGVAAYNQSLYDKSFAVIGPRLWNCLPVHINKIGEFEPFKRKFSSLLQRIPDKPPVKGYTSPNTNSILDWRMDPATLELWGGQDS
;
A
#
# COMPACT_ATOMS: atom_id res chain seq x y z
N MET A 1 15.94 -10.24 -6.20
CA MET A 1 16.61 -9.08 -5.55
C MET A 1 17.76 -9.58 -4.70
N ARG A 2 18.94 -9.02 -4.85
CA ARG A 2 20.14 -9.38 -4.08
C ARG A 2 20.70 -8.14 -3.38
N ALA A 3 21.10 -8.26 -2.12
CA ALA A 3 21.85 -7.21 -1.44
C ALA A 3 23.29 -7.22 -1.99
N ILE A 4 23.75 -6.07 -2.43
CA ILE A 4 25.09 -5.87 -3.02
C ILE A 4 25.94 -5.11 -2.01
N SER A 5 26.97 -5.75 -1.49
CA SER A 5 27.93 -5.17 -0.53
C SER A 5 29.36 -5.18 -1.04
N THR A 6 29.67 -6.02 -2.02
CA THR A 6 31.00 -6.21 -2.59
C THR A 6 30.91 -6.35 -4.11
N THR A 7 32.04 -6.20 -4.80
CA THR A 7 32.14 -6.51 -6.24
C THR A 7 31.83 -7.99 -6.53
N THR A 8 32.13 -8.88 -5.58
CA THR A 8 31.79 -10.30 -5.69
C THR A 8 30.28 -10.49 -5.77
N ASP A 9 29.48 -9.72 -5.01
CA ASP A 9 28.01 -9.79 -5.07
C ASP A 9 27.47 -9.41 -6.45
N MET A 10 28.13 -8.46 -7.14
CA MET A 10 27.76 -8.06 -8.50
C MET A 10 28.01 -9.20 -9.50
N VAL A 11 29.16 -9.86 -9.40
CA VAL A 11 29.48 -11.02 -10.23
C VAL A 11 28.49 -12.16 -9.99
N LEU A 12 28.14 -12.40 -8.72
CA LEU A 12 27.14 -13.42 -8.37
C LEU A 12 25.75 -13.08 -8.92
N LEU A 13 25.35 -11.80 -8.93
CA LEU A 13 24.09 -11.41 -9.55
C LEU A 13 24.09 -11.60 -11.07
N GLN A 14 25.23 -11.34 -11.74
CA GLN A 14 25.40 -11.67 -13.16
C GLN A 14 25.30 -13.18 -13.42
N GLN A 15 25.86 -14.00 -12.54
CA GLN A 15 25.74 -15.46 -12.64
C GLN A 15 24.31 -15.94 -12.44
N ASP A 16 23.55 -15.34 -11.49
CA ASP A 16 22.12 -15.62 -11.31
C ASP A 16 21.34 -15.32 -12.61
N LEU A 17 21.62 -14.17 -13.24
CA LEU A 17 20.99 -13.76 -14.51
C LEU A 17 21.30 -14.77 -15.63
N ASN A 18 22.58 -15.17 -15.78
CA ASN A 18 23.00 -16.16 -16.76
C ASN A 18 22.29 -17.50 -16.54
N THR A 19 22.14 -17.91 -15.27
CA THR A 19 21.46 -19.16 -14.91
C THR A 19 19.98 -19.12 -15.33
N VAL A 20 19.29 -18.00 -15.11
CA VAL A 20 17.89 -17.81 -15.55
C VAL A 20 17.78 -17.86 -17.07
N THR A 21 18.70 -17.22 -17.80
CA THR A 21 18.72 -17.25 -19.26
C THR A 21 18.94 -18.67 -19.79
N GLN A 22 19.90 -19.41 -19.21
CA GLN A 22 20.15 -20.82 -19.58
C GLN A 22 18.95 -21.72 -19.28
N TRP A 23 18.31 -21.52 -18.13
CA TRP A 23 17.11 -22.27 -17.76
C TRP A 23 15.98 -22.02 -18.76
N SER A 24 15.78 -20.77 -19.16
CA SER A 24 14.73 -20.42 -20.12
C SER A 24 14.96 -21.11 -21.48
N THR A 25 16.19 -21.09 -21.97
CA THR A 25 16.58 -21.77 -23.23
C THR A 25 16.36 -23.27 -23.13
N LYS A 26 16.80 -23.88 -22.02
CA LYS A 26 16.63 -25.33 -21.78
C LYS A 26 15.16 -25.77 -21.75
N ASN A 27 14.26 -24.89 -21.28
CA ASN A 27 12.83 -25.18 -21.18
C ASN A 27 12.01 -24.64 -22.37
N ASN A 28 12.64 -24.20 -23.45
CA ASN A 28 11.99 -23.60 -24.60
C ASN A 28 11.05 -22.41 -24.25
N MET A 29 11.41 -21.65 -23.22
CA MET A 29 10.70 -20.45 -22.79
C MET A 29 11.52 -19.22 -23.17
N SER A 30 11.24 -18.60 -24.31
CA SER A 30 11.99 -17.43 -24.76
C SER A 30 11.75 -16.23 -23.82
N LEU A 31 12.80 -15.67 -23.26
CA LEU A 31 12.76 -14.44 -22.50
C LEU A 31 12.81 -13.24 -23.45
N HIS A 32 12.04 -12.21 -23.14
CA HIS A 32 12.08 -10.95 -23.89
C HIS A 32 13.18 -10.06 -23.31
N GLU A 33 14.43 -10.35 -23.66
CA GLU A 33 15.63 -9.72 -23.08
C GLU A 33 15.66 -8.19 -23.28
N ASP A 34 15.04 -7.66 -24.35
CA ASP A 34 14.93 -6.22 -24.59
C ASP A 34 14.11 -5.47 -23.52
N LYS A 35 13.37 -6.21 -22.67
CA LYS A 35 12.63 -5.66 -21.54
C LYS A 35 13.35 -5.80 -20.21
N PHE A 36 14.58 -6.32 -20.23
CA PHE A 36 15.37 -6.46 -19.04
C PHE A 36 16.01 -5.12 -18.70
N GLU A 37 15.71 -4.66 -17.51
CA GLU A 37 16.27 -3.45 -16.92
C GLU A 37 16.75 -3.78 -15.52
N PHE A 38 17.71 -3.03 -15.01
CA PHE A 38 18.09 -3.15 -13.62
C PHE A 38 17.94 -1.83 -12.87
N MET A 39 17.65 -1.92 -11.59
CA MET A 39 17.51 -0.77 -10.72
C MET A 39 18.28 -1.02 -9.42
N SER A 40 19.03 -0.04 -8.99
CA SER A 40 19.72 -0.06 -7.71
C SER A 40 18.98 0.77 -6.66
N HIS A 41 18.77 0.19 -5.49
CA HIS A 41 18.23 0.88 -4.33
C HIS A 41 19.36 1.26 -3.38
N ALA A 42 19.85 2.49 -3.46
CA ALA A 42 20.90 2.96 -2.56
C ALA A 42 20.32 3.39 -1.22
N VAL A 43 20.69 2.68 -0.17
CA VAL A 43 20.24 2.94 1.21
C VAL A 43 20.78 4.29 1.74
N ASN A 44 21.78 4.91 1.08
CA ASN A 44 22.43 6.11 1.60
C ASN A 44 22.90 7.07 0.49
N ARG A 45 21.97 7.65 -0.28
CA ARG A 45 22.30 8.66 -1.31
C ARG A 45 22.90 9.96 -0.76
N ARG A 46 22.89 10.18 0.57
CA ARG A 46 23.39 11.42 1.20
C ARG A 46 24.86 11.38 1.62
N ASN A 47 25.51 10.21 1.64
CA ASN A 47 26.93 10.14 1.95
C ASN A 47 27.75 10.06 0.66
N PRO A 48 28.42 11.15 0.23
CA PRO A 48 29.24 11.17 -0.98
C PRO A 48 30.39 10.15 -0.95
N LEU A 49 30.93 9.86 0.25
CA LEU A 49 32.04 8.92 0.42
C LEU A 49 31.60 7.46 0.22
N LEU A 50 30.39 7.11 0.65
CA LEU A 50 29.81 5.79 0.36
C LEU A 50 29.35 5.67 -1.10
N ARG A 51 29.03 6.79 -1.75
CA ARG A 51 28.69 6.84 -3.16
C ARG A 51 29.94 6.61 -4.05
N LEU A 52 31.11 7.02 -3.61
CA LEU A 52 32.39 6.82 -4.32
C LEU A 52 32.98 5.43 -4.06
N SER A 53 32.69 4.79 -2.92
CA SER A 53 33.24 3.48 -2.57
C SER A 53 32.44 2.31 -3.13
N PHE A 54 31.21 2.52 -3.61
CA PHE A 54 30.34 1.45 -4.07
C PHE A 54 29.53 1.86 -5.32
N THR A 55 30.13 1.63 -6.47
CA THR A 55 29.57 1.96 -7.79
C THR A 55 28.79 0.77 -8.36
N ALA A 56 27.76 0.30 -7.62
CA ALA A 56 26.82 -0.69 -8.16
C ALA A 56 26.19 -0.20 -9.47
N ASP A 57 26.08 1.13 -9.61
CA ASP A 57 25.59 1.78 -10.84
C ASP A 57 26.60 1.73 -12.00
N LEU A 58 27.87 1.41 -11.75
CA LEU A 58 28.92 1.29 -12.78
C LEU A 58 29.10 -0.16 -13.26
N TYR A 59 28.54 -1.15 -12.56
CA TYR A 59 28.63 -2.52 -13.04
C TYR A 59 27.61 -2.73 -14.16
N GLN A 60 28.12 -3.13 -15.33
CA GLN A 60 27.29 -3.38 -16.50
C GLN A 60 26.82 -4.83 -16.50
N TYR A 61 25.56 -5.05 -16.09
CA TYR A 61 24.91 -6.34 -16.27
C TYR A 61 24.57 -6.56 -17.73
N SER A 62 24.70 -7.79 -18.20
CA SER A 62 24.47 -8.13 -19.61
C SER A 62 23.70 -9.45 -19.77
N THR A 63 23.03 -9.56 -20.90
CA THR A 63 22.42 -10.81 -21.39
C THR A 63 23.03 -11.17 -22.74
N SER A 64 22.51 -12.22 -23.39
CA SER A 64 22.94 -12.62 -24.75
C SER A 64 22.73 -11.52 -25.79
N LYS A 65 21.79 -10.60 -25.56
CA LYS A 65 21.44 -9.49 -26.48
C LYS A 65 22.18 -8.18 -26.20
N GLY A 66 22.90 -8.07 -25.11
CA GLY A 66 23.67 -6.87 -24.78
C GLY A 66 23.58 -6.45 -23.33
N THR A 67 24.05 -5.23 -23.08
CA THR A 67 24.09 -4.63 -21.74
C THR A 67 22.69 -4.17 -21.30
N LEU A 68 22.35 -4.44 -20.05
CA LEU A 68 21.06 -4.00 -19.46
C LEU A 68 21.08 -2.49 -19.22
N THR A 69 19.92 -1.87 -19.44
CA THR A 69 19.72 -0.45 -19.13
C THR A 69 19.46 -0.27 -17.63
N HIS A 70 20.19 0.68 -17.03
CA HIS A 70 19.87 1.14 -15.68
C HIS A 70 18.64 2.05 -15.71
N SER A 71 17.68 1.80 -14.84
CA SER A 71 16.47 2.61 -14.73
C SER A 71 16.24 3.05 -13.28
N ASP A 72 15.87 4.32 -13.10
CA ASP A 72 15.46 4.83 -11.79
C ASP A 72 13.99 4.51 -11.46
N GLN A 73 13.24 3.99 -12.42
CA GLN A 73 11.84 3.65 -12.30
C GLN A 73 11.52 2.44 -13.14
N LEU A 74 10.96 1.41 -12.53
CA LEU A 74 10.53 0.18 -13.17
C LEU A 74 9.04 -0.05 -12.93
N ARG A 75 8.38 -0.68 -13.90
CA ARG A 75 7.00 -1.13 -13.74
C ARG A 75 6.95 -2.64 -13.65
N ASP A 76 6.63 -3.14 -12.44
CA ASP A 76 6.49 -4.56 -12.17
C ASP A 76 5.03 -4.91 -11.83
N LEU A 77 4.44 -5.88 -12.54
CA LEU A 77 3.05 -6.33 -12.38
C LEU A 77 2.03 -5.18 -12.24
N GLY A 78 2.24 -4.10 -12.99
CA GLY A 78 1.36 -2.93 -12.97
C GLY A 78 1.68 -1.90 -11.88
N VAL A 79 2.61 -2.18 -10.97
CA VAL A 79 3.06 -1.26 -9.92
C VAL A 79 4.37 -0.59 -10.36
N THR A 80 4.41 0.73 -10.24
CA THR A 80 5.62 1.51 -10.52
C THR A 80 6.47 1.58 -9.25
N VAL A 81 7.69 1.03 -9.32
CA VAL A 81 8.69 1.07 -8.26
C VAL A 81 9.78 2.06 -8.66
N THR A 82 10.23 2.90 -7.73
CA THR A 82 11.31 3.87 -7.95
C THR A 82 12.55 3.51 -7.14
N SER A 83 13.72 3.91 -7.61
CA SER A 83 15.00 3.64 -6.95
C SER A 83 15.08 4.21 -5.52
N ASP A 84 14.30 5.23 -5.21
CA ASP A 84 14.17 5.82 -3.87
C ASP A 84 13.05 5.20 -3.01
N LEU A 85 12.37 4.17 -3.52
CA LEU A 85 11.26 3.46 -2.85
C LEU A 85 10.10 4.36 -2.41
N LYS A 86 9.89 5.50 -3.08
CA LYS A 86 8.74 6.36 -2.86
C LYS A 86 7.59 5.96 -3.77
N TRP A 87 6.38 5.97 -3.24
CA TRP A 87 5.18 5.58 -3.98
C TRP A 87 4.49 6.75 -4.69
N THR A 88 4.93 7.98 -4.51
CA THR A 88 4.27 9.18 -5.05
C THR A 88 4.10 9.13 -6.58
N ALA A 89 5.10 8.61 -7.32
CA ALA A 89 5.00 8.47 -8.77
C ALA A 89 3.90 7.48 -9.17
N HIS A 90 3.86 6.31 -8.52
CA HIS A 90 2.82 5.31 -8.73
C HIS A 90 1.42 5.84 -8.37
N ILE A 91 1.30 6.51 -7.22
CA ILE A 91 0.04 7.09 -6.74
C ILE A 91 -0.52 8.10 -7.74
N ARG A 92 0.33 9.00 -8.26
CA ARG A 92 -0.08 9.98 -9.29
C ARG A 92 -0.53 9.31 -10.59
N ASP A 93 0.20 8.28 -11.04
CA ASP A 93 -0.17 7.51 -12.24
C ASP A 93 -1.54 6.84 -12.06
N MET A 94 -1.77 6.17 -10.92
CA MET A 94 -3.04 5.54 -10.62
C MET A 94 -4.19 6.56 -10.47
N ALA A 95 -3.95 7.67 -9.80
CA ALA A 95 -4.94 8.75 -9.68
C ALA A 95 -5.31 9.32 -11.04
N ASN A 96 -4.35 9.54 -11.94
CA ASN A 96 -4.59 10.03 -13.30
C ASN A 96 -5.41 9.03 -14.12
N LYS A 97 -5.05 7.75 -14.11
CA LYS A 97 -5.82 6.70 -14.78
C LYS A 97 -7.25 6.60 -14.24
N ALA A 98 -7.41 6.69 -12.92
CA ALA A 98 -8.71 6.67 -12.30
C ALA A 98 -9.55 7.91 -12.63
N ARG A 99 -8.93 9.12 -12.74
CA ARG A 99 -9.62 10.34 -13.23
C ARG A 99 -10.09 10.20 -14.66
N GLN A 100 -9.24 9.67 -15.55
CA GLN A 100 -9.61 9.42 -16.94
C GLN A 100 -10.79 8.45 -17.03
N LYS A 101 -10.74 7.34 -16.28
CA LYS A 101 -11.82 6.37 -16.22
C LYS A 101 -13.09 6.98 -15.62
N ALA A 102 -12.97 7.77 -14.56
CA ALA A 102 -14.08 8.51 -13.96
C ALA A 102 -14.74 9.49 -14.95
N GLY A 103 -13.91 10.24 -15.70
CA GLY A 103 -14.38 11.15 -16.74
C GLY A 103 -15.15 10.41 -17.83
N TRP A 104 -14.63 9.27 -18.29
CA TRP A 104 -15.31 8.43 -19.27
C TRP A 104 -16.65 7.90 -18.74
N VAL A 105 -16.70 7.36 -17.52
CA VAL A 105 -17.96 6.91 -16.90
C VAL A 105 -18.97 8.05 -16.85
N LEU A 106 -18.52 9.24 -16.43
CA LEU A 106 -19.39 10.42 -16.33
C LEU A 106 -19.85 10.96 -17.69
N SER A 107 -19.15 10.72 -18.79
CA SER A 107 -19.56 11.13 -20.13
C SER A 107 -20.56 10.16 -20.77
N VAL A 108 -20.42 8.86 -20.48
CA VAL A 108 -21.25 7.82 -21.10
C VAL A 108 -22.56 7.58 -20.34
N PHE A 109 -22.53 7.61 -19.00
CA PHE A 109 -23.70 7.32 -18.17
C PHE A 109 -24.35 8.60 -17.68
N PHE A 110 -25.54 8.92 -18.21
CA PHE A 110 -26.30 10.12 -17.81
C PHE A 110 -27.12 9.94 -16.55
N ASN A 111 -27.52 8.70 -16.20
CA ASN A 111 -28.23 8.43 -14.97
C ASN A 111 -27.30 8.58 -13.76
N ARG A 112 -27.60 9.56 -12.90
CA ARG A 112 -26.80 9.92 -11.72
C ARG A 112 -27.33 9.31 -10.42
N SER A 113 -28.21 8.31 -10.49
CA SER A 113 -28.73 7.67 -9.28
C SER A 113 -27.59 7.06 -8.46
N PRO A 114 -27.64 7.15 -7.11
CA PRO A 114 -26.57 6.63 -6.25
C PRO A 114 -26.25 5.16 -6.50
N THR A 115 -27.24 4.31 -6.70
CA THR A 115 -27.05 2.86 -6.91
C THR A 115 -26.21 2.59 -8.16
N ILE A 116 -26.59 3.17 -9.31
CA ILE A 116 -25.86 2.97 -10.57
C ILE A 116 -24.46 3.56 -10.48
N MET A 117 -24.36 4.81 -10.04
CA MET A 117 -23.07 5.51 -9.98
C MET A 117 -22.10 4.86 -9.02
N LEU A 118 -22.54 4.37 -7.86
CA LEU A 118 -21.68 3.66 -6.92
C LEU A 118 -21.23 2.30 -7.45
N THR A 119 -22.07 1.59 -8.19
CA THR A 119 -21.69 0.34 -8.85
C THR A 119 -20.58 0.60 -9.88
N LEU A 120 -20.77 1.58 -10.76
CA LEU A 120 -19.77 1.98 -11.76
C LEU A 120 -18.48 2.47 -11.11
N TYR A 121 -18.59 3.30 -10.07
CA TYR A 121 -17.42 3.76 -9.32
C TYR A 121 -16.61 2.62 -8.72
N LYS A 122 -17.28 1.70 -8.00
CA LYS A 122 -16.61 0.58 -7.32
C LYS A 122 -15.94 -0.37 -8.30
N SER A 123 -16.59 -0.65 -9.43
CA SER A 123 -16.07 -1.62 -10.42
C SER A 123 -14.99 -1.03 -11.34
N MET A 124 -15.13 0.21 -11.79
CA MET A 124 -14.32 0.77 -12.87
C MET A 124 -13.28 1.80 -12.42
N VAL A 125 -13.55 2.53 -11.35
CA VAL A 125 -12.68 3.62 -10.89
C VAL A 125 -11.92 3.21 -9.63
N ARG A 126 -12.65 2.80 -8.59
CA ARG A 126 -12.06 2.47 -7.30
C ARG A 126 -11.14 1.25 -7.37
N SER A 127 -11.44 0.28 -8.20
CA SER A 127 -10.58 -0.90 -8.43
C SER A 127 -9.15 -0.54 -8.85
N LEU A 128 -8.97 0.54 -9.60
CA LEU A 128 -7.64 1.05 -9.98
C LEU A 128 -6.89 1.64 -8.76
N LEU A 129 -7.62 2.31 -7.86
CA LEU A 129 -7.06 2.95 -6.66
C LEU A 129 -6.81 1.99 -5.51
N GLU A 130 -7.31 0.75 -5.61
CA GLU A 130 -7.19 -0.29 -4.59
C GLU A 130 -6.23 -1.42 -5.00
N TYR A 131 -5.85 -1.48 -6.28
CA TYR A 131 -4.98 -2.55 -6.78
C TYR A 131 -3.62 -2.53 -6.06
N CYS A 132 -3.25 -3.66 -5.45
CA CYS A 132 -2.01 -3.83 -4.67
C CYS A 132 -1.79 -2.80 -3.55
N CYS A 133 -2.83 -2.11 -3.09
CA CYS A 133 -2.69 -1.02 -2.12
C CYS A 133 -1.99 -1.39 -0.79
N PRO A 134 -1.96 -2.63 -0.28
CA PRO A 134 -1.15 -2.96 0.88
C PRO A 134 0.35 -2.74 0.66
N LEU A 135 0.82 -2.79 -0.60
CA LEU A 135 2.22 -2.57 -0.94
C LEU A 135 2.59 -1.07 -0.90
N TRP A 136 1.76 -0.21 -1.50
CA TRP A 136 2.06 1.20 -1.73
C TRP A 136 1.17 2.17 -0.93
N ASN A 137 0.55 1.72 0.15
CA ASN A 137 -0.36 2.51 0.98
C ASN A 137 0.20 3.92 1.29
N PRO A 138 -0.47 5.00 0.87
CA PRO A 138 0.01 6.36 1.07
C PRO A 138 0.07 6.74 2.55
N ARG A 139 1.12 7.47 2.91
CA ARG A 139 1.32 7.97 4.28
C ARG A 139 1.54 9.49 4.34
N SER A 140 1.83 10.11 3.20
CA SER A 140 1.87 11.56 3.14
C SER A 140 0.47 12.13 2.94
N VAL A 141 0.18 13.24 3.57
CA VAL A 141 -1.11 13.94 3.40
C VAL A 141 -1.35 14.24 1.92
N SER A 142 -0.32 14.68 1.19
CA SER A 142 -0.42 14.98 -0.23
C SER A 142 -0.80 13.77 -1.10
N ASP A 143 -0.24 12.58 -0.81
CA ASP A 143 -0.58 11.37 -1.56
C ASP A 143 -1.99 10.88 -1.23
N ILE A 144 -2.43 11.02 0.04
CA ILE A 144 -3.80 10.72 0.45
C ILE A 144 -4.79 11.67 -0.25
N GLU A 145 -4.53 12.98 -0.22
CA GLU A 145 -5.36 14.00 -0.89
C GLU A 145 -5.47 13.77 -2.40
N GLU A 146 -4.40 13.30 -3.03
CA GLU A 146 -4.37 12.97 -4.46
C GLU A 146 -5.38 11.88 -4.81
N LEU A 147 -5.40 10.79 -4.02
CA LEU A 147 -6.35 9.69 -4.20
C LEU A 147 -7.77 10.10 -3.81
N GLU A 148 -7.95 10.68 -2.62
CA GLU A 148 -9.27 11.13 -2.13
C GLU A 148 -9.90 12.16 -3.08
N GLY A 149 -9.07 12.96 -3.76
CA GLY A 149 -9.52 13.92 -4.78
C GLY A 149 -10.29 13.26 -5.92
N VAL A 150 -9.90 12.05 -6.34
CA VAL A 150 -10.63 11.28 -7.36
C VAL A 150 -12.02 10.89 -6.85
N GLN A 151 -12.09 10.30 -5.66
CA GLN A 151 -13.36 9.88 -5.06
C GLN A 151 -14.27 11.09 -4.79
N ARG A 152 -13.70 12.18 -4.28
CA ARG A 152 -14.44 13.42 -4.00
C ARG A 152 -15.07 13.99 -5.27
N THR A 153 -14.30 14.09 -6.35
CA THR A 153 -14.80 14.61 -7.63
C THR A 153 -15.89 13.73 -8.20
N PHE A 154 -15.72 12.42 -8.19
CA PHE A 154 -16.73 11.50 -8.70
C PHE A 154 -18.04 11.57 -7.88
N THR A 155 -17.93 11.51 -6.54
CA THR A 155 -19.10 11.52 -5.65
C THR A 155 -19.90 12.81 -5.70
N THR A 156 -19.28 13.92 -6.06
CA THR A 156 -19.99 15.21 -6.29
C THR A 156 -20.96 15.14 -7.47
N ARG A 157 -20.73 14.21 -8.41
CA ARG A 157 -21.60 14.01 -9.58
C ARG A 157 -22.77 13.05 -9.35
N ILE A 158 -22.89 12.48 -8.16
CA ILE A 158 -24.01 11.60 -7.78
C ILE A 158 -25.20 12.44 -7.36
N ALA A 159 -26.40 12.07 -7.80
CA ALA A 159 -27.63 12.78 -7.48
C ALA A 159 -27.87 12.93 -5.97
N GLY A 160 -28.23 14.13 -5.55
CA GLY A 160 -28.48 14.46 -4.15
C GLY A 160 -27.24 14.62 -3.28
N SER A 161 -26.01 14.59 -3.85
CA SER A 161 -24.76 14.73 -3.10
C SER A 161 -24.07 16.08 -3.31
N GLN A 162 -24.56 16.91 -4.22
CA GLN A 162 -23.88 18.12 -4.71
C GLN A 162 -23.58 19.14 -3.62
N HIS A 163 -24.52 19.33 -2.68
CA HIS A 163 -24.47 20.34 -1.63
C HIS A 163 -23.73 19.89 -0.36
N LEU A 164 -23.33 18.61 -0.29
CA LEU A 164 -22.69 18.04 0.88
C LEU A 164 -21.19 18.24 0.81
N ASN A 165 -20.53 18.44 1.97
CA ASN A 165 -19.09 18.32 2.06
C ASN A 165 -18.64 16.88 1.83
N TYR A 166 -17.34 16.63 1.68
CA TYR A 166 -16.84 15.31 1.31
C TYR A 166 -17.15 14.24 2.39
N TRP A 167 -16.99 14.57 3.66
CA TRP A 167 -17.23 13.62 4.76
C TRP A 167 -18.71 13.25 4.88
N GLU A 168 -19.61 14.22 4.66
CA GLU A 168 -21.05 13.98 4.61
C GLU A 168 -21.43 13.09 3.42
N LYS A 169 -20.75 13.25 2.28
CA LYS A 169 -20.93 12.36 1.11
C LYS A 169 -20.57 10.93 1.44
N LEU A 170 -19.42 10.69 2.09
CA LEU A 170 -19.00 9.34 2.51
C LEU A 170 -20.09 8.69 3.37
N LYS A 171 -20.59 9.41 4.37
CA LYS A 171 -21.65 8.94 5.26
C LYS A 171 -22.97 8.68 4.50
N LYS A 172 -23.45 9.62 3.70
CA LYS A 172 -24.68 9.52 2.93
C LYS A 172 -24.67 8.36 1.94
N LEU A 173 -23.55 8.18 1.23
CA LEU A 173 -23.37 7.15 0.22
C LEU A 173 -22.94 5.80 0.81
N SER A 174 -22.76 5.70 2.13
CA SER A 174 -22.29 4.50 2.83
C SER A 174 -21.03 3.91 2.21
N ILE A 175 -20.08 4.77 1.89
CA ILE A 175 -18.76 4.38 1.39
C ILE A 175 -17.67 4.87 2.35
N MET A 176 -16.60 4.11 2.45
CA MET A 176 -15.41 4.50 3.20
C MET A 176 -14.52 5.43 2.35
N SER A 177 -13.73 6.26 2.99
CA SER A 177 -12.59 6.92 2.35
C SER A 177 -11.63 5.89 1.76
N LEU A 178 -10.85 6.29 0.76
CA LEU A 178 -9.83 5.41 0.19
C LEU A 178 -8.75 5.08 1.22
N GLN A 179 -8.36 6.02 2.06
CA GLN A 179 -7.42 5.79 3.15
C GLN A 179 -7.91 4.70 4.10
N ARG A 180 -9.16 4.80 4.57
CA ARG A 180 -9.78 3.80 5.46
C ARG A 180 -9.90 2.43 4.79
N GLN A 181 -10.27 2.42 3.52
CA GLN A 181 -10.40 1.20 2.74
C GLN A 181 -9.06 0.50 2.53
N GLN A 182 -7.98 1.26 2.32
CA GLN A 182 -6.63 0.72 2.16
C GLN A 182 -6.11 0.12 3.47
N GLU A 183 -6.33 0.78 4.61
CA GLU A 183 -5.99 0.21 5.93
C GLU A 183 -6.81 -1.07 6.21
N ARG A 184 -8.07 -1.09 5.77
CA ARG A 184 -8.88 -2.30 5.84
C ARG A 184 -8.24 -3.46 5.07
N TYR A 185 -7.73 -3.23 3.86
CA TYR A 185 -7.05 -4.27 3.09
C TYR A 185 -5.75 -4.74 3.76
N ILE A 186 -4.99 -3.85 4.38
CA ILE A 186 -3.80 -4.22 5.16
C ILE A 186 -4.21 -5.19 6.27
N LEU A 187 -5.26 -4.89 7.03
CA LEU A 187 -5.69 -5.73 8.14
C LEU A 187 -6.31 -7.06 7.70
N LEU A 188 -7.04 -7.10 6.57
CA LEU A 188 -7.48 -8.35 5.97
C LEU A 188 -6.29 -9.21 5.52
N HIS A 189 -5.22 -8.60 5.00
CA HIS A 189 -4.01 -9.31 4.63
C HIS A 189 -3.23 -9.82 5.85
N MET A 190 -3.14 -9.02 6.93
CA MET A 190 -2.55 -9.45 8.19
C MET A 190 -3.27 -10.67 8.79
N TRP A 191 -4.61 -10.70 8.73
CA TRP A 191 -5.40 -11.86 9.14
C TRP A 191 -5.03 -13.11 8.32
N LYS A 192 -4.92 -12.96 7.00
CA LYS A 192 -4.53 -14.05 6.09
C LYS A 192 -3.14 -14.59 6.38
N ILE A 193 -2.18 -13.72 6.70
CA ILE A 193 -0.82 -14.12 7.11
C ILE A 193 -0.87 -14.89 8.44
N LEU A 194 -1.61 -14.39 9.43
CA LEU A 194 -1.75 -15.05 10.74
C LEU A 194 -2.30 -16.46 10.63
N HIS A 195 -3.28 -16.68 9.75
CA HIS A 195 -3.94 -17.98 9.57
C HIS A 195 -3.35 -18.84 8.44
N GLY A 196 -2.19 -18.43 7.88
CA GLY A 196 -1.47 -19.20 6.86
C GLY A 196 -2.18 -19.35 5.51
N THR A 197 -3.20 -18.53 5.22
CA THR A 197 -3.91 -18.55 3.93
C THR A 197 -3.14 -17.84 2.81
N VAL A 198 -2.11 -17.09 3.15
CA VAL A 198 -1.14 -16.46 2.23
C VAL A 198 0.27 -16.65 2.77
N SER A 199 1.27 -16.59 1.87
CA SER A 199 2.68 -16.68 2.24
C SER A 199 3.08 -15.53 3.19
N ASN A 200 3.94 -15.85 4.15
CA ASN A 200 4.54 -14.90 5.09
C ASN A 200 6.01 -14.61 4.74
N ASP A 201 6.26 -14.15 3.52
CA ASP A 201 7.61 -13.89 3.02
C ASP A 201 8.32 -12.77 3.80
N LEU A 202 7.54 -11.85 4.38
CA LEU A 202 8.04 -10.79 5.26
C LEU A 202 8.40 -11.28 6.66
N LYS A 203 8.18 -12.57 6.97
CA LYS A 203 8.47 -13.21 8.27
C LYS A 203 7.86 -12.47 9.46
N ILE A 204 6.63 -11.96 9.31
CA ILE A 204 5.89 -11.29 10.39
C ILE A 204 5.61 -12.34 11.47
N LYS A 205 6.01 -12.02 12.71
CA LYS A 205 5.82 -12.89 13.86
C LYS A 205 4.56 -12.49 14.64
N PHE A 206 3.79 -13.48 15.05
CA PHE A 206 2.65 -13.29 15.94
C PHE A 206 2.89 -14.03 17.27
N VAL A 207 2.50 -13.39 18.37
CA VAL A 207 2.55 -13.96 19.70
C VAL A 207 1.11 -14.10 20.19
N SER A 208 0.71 -15.32 20.51
CA SER A 208 -0.60 -15.58 21.11
C SER A 208 -0.60 -15.16 22.59
N ARG A 209 -1.62 -14.46 23.01
CA ARG A 209 -1.85 -14.05 24.38
C ARG A 209 -3.26 -14.45 24.82
N PRO A 210 -3.43 -15.26 25.86
CA PRO A 210 -4.75 -15.80 26.25
C PRO A 210 -5.81 -14.73 26.47
N ARG A 211 -5.45 -13.60 27.08
CA ARG A 211 -6.38 -12.51 27.39
C ARG A 211 -6.60 -11.56 26.20
N THR A 212 -5.56 -11.21 25.44
CA THR A 212 -5.59 -10.14 24.43
C THR A 212 -5.53 -10.64 22.97
N GLY A 213 -5.60 -11.96 22.74
CA GLY A 213 -5.54 -12.54 21.39
C GLY A 213 -4.13 -12.54 20.78
N PHE A 214 -4.03 -12.29 19.49
CA PHE A 214 -2.76 -12.33 18.77
C PHE A 214 -2.13 -10.94 18.67
N LYS A 215 -0.88 -10.81 19.14
CA LYS A 215 -0.07 -9.60 18.96
C LYS A 215 0.93 -9.81 17.83
N ALA A 216 0.93 -8.95 16.83
CA ALA A 216 1.97 -8.94 15.79
C ALA A 216 3.21 -8.19 16.29
N VAL A 217 4.39 -8.78 16.05
CA VAL A 217 5.66 -8.20 16.48
C VAL A 217 6.10 -7.17 15.45
N VAL A 218 6.24 -5.92 15.86
CA VAL A 218 6.85 -4.88 15.03
C VAL A 218 8.35 -5.15 14.97
N PRO A 219 8.96 -5.29 13.77
CA PRO A 219 10.40 -5.49 13.66
C PRO A 219 11.16 -4.35 14.35
N PRO A 220 12.25 -4.62 15.08
CA PRO A 220 13.05 -3.54 15.65
C PRO A 220 13.78 -2.77 14.54
N LEU A 221 13.84 -1.44 14.68
CA LEU A 221 14.72 -0.63 13.88
C LEU A 221 16.15 -0.84 14.38
N ARG A 222 17.08 -1.18 13.47
CA ARG A 222 18.51 -1.28 13.83
C ARG A 222 19.07 0.10 14.13
N GLY A 223 19.87 0.22 15.21
CA GLY A 223 20.49 1.48 15.61
C GLY A 223 21.36 2.10 14.51
N GLY A 224 21.51 3.43 14.53
CA GLY A 224 22.36 4.16 13.55
C GLY A 224 21.74 4.37 12.17
N VAL A 225 20.46 4.12 12.00
CA VAL A 225 19.76 4.29 10.72
C VAL A 225 19.49 5.77 10.45
N ALA A 226 19.87 6.25 9.26
CA ALA A 226 19.61 7.63 8.83
C ALA A 226 18.08 7.93 8.79
N ALA A 227 17.70 9.19 9.04
CA ALA A 227 16.30 9.64 9.07
C ALA A 227 15.48 9.23 7.84
N TYR A 228 16.10 9.16 6.66
CA TYR A 228 15.46 8.68 5.44
C TYR A 228 15.04 7.21 5.55
N ASN A 229 15.91 6.35 6.05
CA ASN A 229 15.62 4.93 6.23
C ASN A 229 14.59 4.70 7.34
N GLN A 230 14.58 5.57 8.37
CA GLN A 230 13.52 5.60 9.37
C GLN A 230 12.16 5.84 8.71
N SER A 231 12.06 6.81 7.81
CA SER A 231 10.81 7.09 7.09
C SER A 231 10.35 5.93 6.20
N LEU A 232 11.26 5.25 5.50
CA LEU A 232 10.93 4.06 4.71
C LEU A 232 10.49 2.89 5.59
N TYR A 233 11.21 2.66 6.70
CA TYR A 233 10.86 1.64 7.68
C TYR A 233 9.45 1.88 8.22
N ASP A 234 9.16 3.09 8.72
CA ASP A 234 7.86 3.42 9.31
C ASP A 234 6.69 3.28 8.32
N LYS A 235 6.95 3.40 7.02
CA LYS A 235 5.95 3.29 5.95
C LYS A 235 5.82 1.88 5.37
N SER A 236 6.73 0.97 5.72
CA SER A 236 6.71 -0.40 5.19
C SER A 236 5.53 -1.22 5.72
N PHE A 237 5.02 -2.14 4.91
CA PHE A 237 3.97 -3.07 5.34
C PHE A 237 4.38 -3.88 6.57
N ALA A 238 5.66 -4.29 6.66
CA ALA A 238 6.19 -5.06 7.78
C ALA A 238 6.09 -4.33 9.14
N VAL A 239 5.95 -3.01 9.13
CA VAL A 239 5.79 -2.16 10.33
C VAL A 239 4.35 -1.73 10.51
N ILE A 240 3.74 -1.22 9.45
CA ILE A 240 2.35 -0.70 9.49
C ILE A 240 1.34 -1.79 9.76
N GLY A 241 1.46 -2.94 9.10
CA GLY A 241 0.57 -4.08 9.31
C GLY A 241 0.50 -4.50 10.78
N PRO A 242 1.63 -4.82 11.42
CA PRO A 242 1.67 -5.10 12.87
C PRO A 242 1.13 -3.97 13.75
N ARG A 243 1.45 -2.71 13.45
CA ARG A 243 0.94 -1.56 14.24
C ARG A 243 -0.59 -1.48 14.17
N LEU A 244 -1.16 -1.53 12.97
CA LEU A 244 -2.61 -1.53 12.76
C LEU A 244 -3.28 -2.76 13.39
N TRP A 245 -2.68 -3.95 13.24
CA TRP A 245 -3.18 -5.19 13.83
C TRP A 245 -3.28 -5.09 15.35
N ASN A 246 -2.24 -4.56 15.99
CA ASN A 246 -2.19 -4.40 17.43
C ASN A 246 -3.17 -3.34 17.98
N CYS A 247 -3.79 -2.54 17.09
CA CYS A 247 -4.85 -1.61 17.45
C CYS A 247 -6.23 -2.27 17.48
N LEU A 248 -6.40 -3.48 16.93
CA LEU A 248 -7.71 -4.12 16.89
C LEU A 248 -8.23 -4.47 18.29
N PRO A 249 -9.53 -4.28 18.55
CA PRO A 249 -10.17 -4.77 19.76
C PRO A 249 -10.03 -6.28 19.88
N VAL A 250 -9.94 -6.77 21.15
CA VAL A 250 -9.72 -8.19 21.45
C VAL A 250 -10.80 -9.09 20.81
N HIS A 251 -12.06 -8.67 20.87
CA HIS A 251 -13.18 -9.43 20.31
C HIS A 251 -13.15 -9.54 18.76
N ILE A 252 -12.44 -8.66 18.07
CA ILE A 252 -12.17 -8.74 16.63
C ILE A 252 -10.92 -9.58 16.36
N ASN A 253 -9.85 -9.32 17.11
CA ASN A 253 -8.55 -9.94 16.93
C ASN A 253 -8.58 -11.48 17.12
N LYS A 254 -9.48 -11.98 17.99
CA LYS A 254 -9.63 -13.42 18.28
C LYS A 254 -10.46 -14.20 17.25
N ILE A 255 -11.02 -13.56 16.23
CA ILE A 255 -11.88 -14.24 15.26
C ILE A 255 -11.03 -15.12 14.33
N GLY A 256 -11.24 -16.44 14.41
CA GLY A 256 -10.49 -17.44 13.63
C GLY A 256 -11.01 -17.68 12.22
N GLU A 257 -12.21 -17.22 11.87
CA GLU A 257 -12.81 -17.38 10.55
C GLU A 257 -12.79 -16.09 9.75
N PHE A 258 -12.44 -16.17 8.44
CA PHE A 258 -12.23 -14.98 7.61
C PHE A 258 -13.50 -14.15 7.38
N GLU A 259 -14.61 -14.75 7.00
CA GLU A 259 -15.83 -13.98 6.70
C GLU A 259 -16.46 -13.35 7.95
N PRO A 260 -16.55 -14.01 9.12
CA PRO A 260 -16.91 -13.37 10.37
C PRO A 260 -15.98 -12.22 10.76
N PHE A 261 -14.65 -12.41 10.63
CA PHE A 261 -13.66 -11.34 10.86
C PHE A 261 -13.91 -10.14 9.97
N LYS A 262 -13.98 -10.36 8.66
CA LYS A 262 -14.20 -9.32 7.64
C LYS A 262 -15.50 -8.54 7.89
N ARG A 263 -16.58 -9.23 8.25
CA ARG A 263 -17.89 -8.61 8.53
C ARG A 263 -17.85 -7.76 9.80
N LYS A 264 -17.40 -8.32 10.93
CA LYS A 264 -17.32 -7.60 12.20
C LYS A 264 -16.33 -6.43 12.14
N PHE A 265 -15.19 -6.64 11.50
CA PHE A 265 -14.20 -5.57 11.29
C PHE A 265 -14.77 -4.45 10.39
N SER A 266 -15.46 -4.77 9.32
CA SER A 266 -16.10 -3.75 8.48
C SER A 266 -17.18 -2.97 9.24
N SER A 267 -17.96 -3.63 10.09
CA SER A 267 -18.93 -2.96 10.98
C SER A 267 -18.26 -2.02 11.99
N LEU A 268 -17.13 -2.44 12.58
CA LEU A 268 -16.33 -1.55 13.44
C LEU A 268 -15.87 -0.29 12.69
N LEU A 269 -15.33 -0.45 11.47
CA LEU A 269 -14.86 0.68 10.68
C LEU A 269 -15.94 1.68 10.31
N GLN A 270 -17.19 1.23 10.13
CA GLN A 270 -18.34 2.11 9.87
C GLN A 270 -18.75 2.95 11.09
N ARG A 271 -18.42 2.51 12.30
CA ARG A 271 -18.70 3.24 13.54
C ARG A 271 -17.66 4.30 13.88
N ILE A 272 -16.46 4.17 13.33
CA ILE A 272 -15.38 5.14 13.54
C ILE A 272 -15.58 6.32 12.57
N PRO A 273 -15.46 7.58 13.03
CA PRO A 273 -15.53 8.74 12.14
C PRO A 273 -14.54 8.61 10.98
N ASP A 274 -14.97 8.89 9.75
CA ASP A 274 -14.17 8.78 8.53
C ASP A 274 -13.99 10.18 7.92
N LYS A 275 -12.87 10.83 8.27
CA LYS A 275 -12.56 12.22 7.93
C LYS A 275 -11.16 12.34 7.31
N PRO A 276 -10.95 11.76 6.10
CA PRO A 276 -9.66 11.82 5.46
C PRO A 276 -9.24 13.26 5.16
N PRO A 277 -7.92 13.55 5.10
CA PRO A 277 -7.44 14.84 4.65
C PRO A 277 -7.87 15.08 3.20
N VAL A 278 -8.42 16.26 2.94
CA VAL A 278 -8.79 16.72 1.60
C VAL A 278 -8.46 18.20 1.46
N LYS A 279 -8.04 18.60 0.29
CA LYS A 279 -7.68 19.98 0.00
C LYS A 279 -8.82 20.94 0.39
N GLY A 280 -8.51 21.91 1.24
CA GLY A 280 -9.47 22.89 1.75
C GLY A 280 -10.21 22.47 3.03
N TYR A 281 -9.91 21.32 3.60
CA TYR A 281 -10.44 20.87 4.89
C TYR A 281 -9.28 20.52 5.81
N THR A 282 -9.15 21.24 6.91
CA THR A 282 -8.20 20.89 7.97
C THR A 282 -8.80 19.78 8.82
N SER A 283 -8.22 18.56 8.74
CA SER A 283 -8.44 17.55 9.75
C SER A 283 -7.37 17.74 10.82
N PRO A 284 -7.72 17.84 12.11
CA PRO A 284 -6.74 17.96 13.19
C PRO A 284 -5.84 16.72 13.31
N ASN A 285 -6.31 15.57 12.83
CA ASN A 285 -5.63 14.27 12.90
C ASN A 285 -5.60 13.63 11.52
N THR A 286 -4.66 12.71 11.31
CA THR A 286 -4.77 11.81 10.17
C THR A 286 -6.01 10.93 10.38
N ASN A 287 -6.59 10.42 9.28
CA ASN A 287 -7.76 9.56 9.35
C ASN A 287 -7.41 8.09 9.62
N SER A 288 -6.17 7.82 10.03
CA SER A 288 -5.68 6.47 10.30
C SER A 288 -6.41 5.83 11.49
N ILE A 289 -6.62 4.52 11.42
CA ILE A 289 -7.12 3.73 12.56
C ILE A 289 -6.21 3.89 13.78
N LEU A 290 -4.90 4.10 13.57
CA LEU A 290 -3.92 4.34 14.63
C LEU A 290 -4.27 5.58 15.48
N ASP A 291 -4.76 6.63 14.84
CA ASP A 291 -5.07 7.90 15.52
C ASP A 291 -6.42 7.83 16.24
N TRP A 292 -7.41 7.22 15.61
CA TRP A 292 -8.73 7.07 16.21
C TRP A 292 -8.77 6.19 17.46
N ARG A 293 -7.82 5.28 17.62
CA ARG A 293 -7.69 4.51 18.85
C ARG A 293 -7.36 5.38 20.07
N MET A 294 -6.67 6.49 19.84
CA MET A 294 -6.26 7.43 20.89
C MET A 294 -7.27 8.54 21.14
N ASP A 295 -8.34 8.59 20.35
CA ASP A 295 -9.40 9.59 20.50
C ASP A 295 -10.36 9.17 21.63
N PRO A 296 -10.52 10.02 22.71
CA PRO A 296 -11.44 9.74 23.81
C PRO A 296 -12.88 9.45 23.35
N ALA A 297 -13.36 10.11 22.29
CA ALA A 297 -14.71 9.92 21.75
C ALA A 297 -14.91 8.52 21.13
N THR A 298 -13.85 7.80 20.80
CA THR A 298 -13.90 6.48 20.20
C THR A 298 -13.39 5.38 21.11
N LEU A 299 -12.85 5.70 22.29
CA LEU A 299 -12.30 4.72 23.24
C LEU A 299 -13.30 3.64 23.63
N GLU A 300 -14.57 3.98 23.79
CA GLU A 300 -15.65 3.01 24.10
C GLU A 300 -15.81 1.94 22.99
N LEU A 301 -15.53 2.29 21.73
CA LEU A 301 -15.59 1.35 20.61
C LEU A 301 -14.47 0.30 20.68
N TRP A 302 -13.37 0.62 21.37
CA TRP A 302 -12.19 -0.22 21.53
C TRP A 302 -12.18 -1.01 22.83
N GLY A 303 -12.85 -0.48 23.88
CA GLY A 303 -12.86 -1.06 25.22
C GLY A 303 -14.19 -1.68 25.66
N GLY A 304 -15.25 -1.58 24.87
CA GLY A 304 -16.57 -2.01 25.26
C GLY A 304 -16.75 -3.53 25.26
N GLN A 305 -17.05 -4.05 26.45
CA GLN A 305 -17.52 -5.39 26.83
C GLN A 305 -16.44 -6.44 27.12
N ASP A 306 -15.58 -6.18 28.07
CA ASP A 306 -15.07 -7.21 28.99
C ASP A 306 -15.76 -7.01 30.37
N SER A 307 -17.02 -7.36 30.45
CA SER A 307 -17.75 -7.63 31.69
C SER A 307 -18.44 -9.00 31.58
#